data_c13bbe38f3c1416b79c3ef189cfd39f7
#
_entry.id   c13bbe38f3c1416b79c3ef189cfd39f7
#
_cell.length_a   1.000
_cell.length_b   1.000
_cell.length_c   1.000
_cell.angle_alpha   90.00
_cell.angle_beta   90.00
_cell.angle_gamma   90.00
#
_symmetry.space_group_name_H-M   'P 1'
#
loop_
_entity.id
_entity.type
_entity.pdbx_description
1 polymer ?
#
loop_
_entity_poly.entity_id
_entity_poly.type
_entity_poly.pdbx_seq_one_letter_code
_entity_poly.pdbx_strand_id
1 'polypeptide(L)'
;YLPIVLGGFIAAVPAIIIAEKKRKIKQVFLFGIALLAISLAVLAQGYQHYVNLLVGISLFFIAFNLLEALLPSLLSKIAPAGNKATAMGIYSSGQFFGAFCGGVLGGVLFTHYTIGVIYMMLVGFALLWLLLAATMQSPRFLHSMMLTIPPCHASVATQLVHDLQGLAGVEEVVVLATDGLIYLKVDKLSFDEKQIDSFVSRVVAA
;
A
#
# COMPACT_ATOMS: atom_id res chain seq x y z
N TYR A 1 11.62 25.46 -0.20
CA TYR A 1 11.17 24.06 -0.06
C TYR A 1 9.65 23.91 -0.19
N LEU A 2 8.87 24.78 0.45
CA LEU A 2 7.40 24.65 0.47
C LEU A 2 6.76 24.52 -0.93
N PRO A 3 7.10 25.35 -1.94
CA PRO A 3 6.52 25.19 -3.27
C PRO A 3 6.87 23.86 -3.95
N ILE A 4 8.07 23.32 -3.71
CA ILE A 4 8.52 22.05 -4.29
C ILE A 4 7.75 20.88 -3.68
N VAL A 5 7.57 20.89 -2.35
CA VAL A 5 6.82 19.85 -1.64
C VAL A 5 5.35 19.85 -2.06
N LEU A 6 4.71 21.05 -2.09
CA LEU A 6 3.32 21.18 -2.53
C LEU A 6 3.15 20.83 -4.01
N GLY A 7 4.07 21.29 -4.87
CA GLY A 7 4.09 20.91 -6.29
C GLY A 7 4.24 19.40 -6.48
N GLY A 8 5.10 18.75 -5.70
CA GLY A 8 5.27 17.30 -5.70
C GLY A 8 4.01 16.55 -5.30
N PHE A 9 3.30 17.04 -4.28
CA PHE A 9 2.03 16.47 -3.86
C PHE A 9 0.96 16.60 -4.95
N ILE A 10 0.78 17.80 -5.52
CA ILE A 10 -0.19 18.03 -6.60
C ILE A 10 0.12 17.16 -7.82
N ALA A 11 1.40 17.04 -8.19
CA ALA A 11 1.83 16.21 -9.33
C ALA A 11 1.62 14.71 -9.09
N ALA A 12 1.64 14.23 -7.84
CA ALA A 12 1.38 12.83 -7.50
C ALA A 12 -0.11 12.45 -7.62
N VAL A 13 -1.04 13.40 -7.42
CA VAL A 13 -2.48 13.14 -7.40
C VAL A 13 -3.01 12.44 -8.67
N PRO A 14 -2.67 12.86 -9.91
CA PRO A 14 -3.14 12.17 -11.11
C PRO A 14 -2.71 10.70 -11.16
N ALA A 15 -1.48 10.40 -10.74
CA ALA A 15 -0.96 9.04 -10.71
C ALA A 15 -1.69 8.17 -9.67
N ILE A 16 -2.01 8.73 -8.50
CA ILE A 16 -2.82 8.07 -7.46
C ILE A 16 -4.22 7.74 -8.00
N ILE A 17 -4.87 8.71 -8.67
CA ILE A 17 -6.19 8.50 -9.28
C ILE A 17 -6.13 7.39 -10.34
N ILE A 18 -5.09 7.35 -11.17
CA ILE A 18 -4.90 6.29 -12.16
C ILE A 18 -4.70 4.93 -11.48
N ALA A 19 -3.89 4.87 -10.41
CA ALA A 19 -3.66 3.64 -9.66
C ALA A 19 -4.97 3.03 -9.14
N GLU A 20 -5.83 3.87 -8.55
CA GLU A 20 -7.08 3.43 -7.94
C GLU A 20 -8.19 3.16 -8.98
N LYS A 21 -8.50 4.13 -9.86
CA LYS A 21 -9.60 4.01 -10.82
C LYS A 21 -9.33 2.97 -11.91
N LYS A 22 -8.09 2.88 -12.41
CA LYS A 22 -7.73 1.92 -13.48
C LYS A 22 -7.20 0.59 -12.94
N ARG A 23 -7.25 0.36 -11.63
CA ARG A 23 -6.74 -0.87 -10.97
C ARG A 23 -5.29 -1.20 -11.34
N LYS A 24 -4.46 -0.17 -11.59
CA LYS A 24 -3.06 -0.29 -12.02
C LYS A 24 -2.05 0.01 -10.91
N ILE A 25 -2.39 -0.31 -9.67
CA ILE A 25 -1.61 0.07 -8.49
C ILE A 25 -0.16 -0.45 -8.55
N LYS A 26 0.07 -1.69 -9.03
CA LYS A 26 1.41 -2.26 -9.22
C LYS A 26 2.22 -1.44 -10.23
N GLN A 27 1.63 -1.07 -11.37
CA GLN A 27 2.33 -0.32 -12.41
C GLN A 27 2.72 1.08 -11.92
N VAL A 28 1.81 1.76 -11.23
CA VAL A 28 2.06 3.09 -10.67
C VAL A 28 3.06 3.02 -9.52
N PHE A 29 3.05 1.96 -8.73
CA PHE A 29 4.03 1.71 -7.68
C PHE A 29 5.45 1.51 -8.26
N LEU A 30 5.60 0.67 -9.27
CA LEU A 30 6.88 0.50 -9.98
C LEU A 30 7.36 1.79 -10.62
N PHE A 31 6.44 2.56 -11.23
CA PHE A 31 6.75 3.90 -11.78
C PHE A 31 7.27 4.84 -10.68
N GLY A 32 6.64 4.85 -9.49
CA GLY A 32 7.10 5.66 -8.35
C GLY A 32 8.52 5.31 -7.92
N ILE A 33 8.85 4.01 -7.81
CA ILE A 33 10.21 3.57 -7.46
C ILE A 33 11.21 3.92 -8.56
N ALA A 34 10.84 3.74 -9.84
CA ALA A 34 11.70 4.12 -10.95
C ALA A 34 11.96 5.63 -10.98
N LEU A 35 10.92 6.44 -10.74
CA LEU A 35 11.05 7.89 -10.65
C LEU A 35 11.96 8.31 -9.49
N LEU A 36 11.87 7.62 -8.35
CA LEU A 36 12.77 7.81 -7.20
C LEU A 36 14.23 7.51 -7.60
N ALA A 37 14.48 6.38 -8.27
CA ALA A 37 15.82 6.03 -8.73
C ALA A 37 16.38 7.07 -9.72
N ILE A 38 15.56 7.56 -10.65
CA ILE A 38 15.93 8.60 -11.60
C ILE A 38 16.28 9.90 -10.86
N SER A 39 15.46 10.32 -9.89
CA SER A 39 15.71 11.53 -9.10
C SER A 39 17.06 11.48 -8.38
N LEU A 40 17.36 10.33 -7.74
CA LEU A 40 18.62 10.10 -7.05
C LEU A 40 19.82 10.09 -8.03
N ALA A 41 19.65 9.54 -9.23
CA ALA A 41 20.68 9.55 -10.28
C ALA A 41 20.96 10.98 -10.79
N VAL A 42 19.94 11.81 -10.96
CA VAL A 42 20.10 13.24 -11.31
C VAL A 42 20.87 13.98 -10.22
N LEU A 43 20.54 13.72 -8.94
CA LEU A 43 21.24 14.31 -7.81
C LEU A 43 22.69 13.82 -7.72
N ALA A 44 22.95 12.52 -7.96
CA ALA A 44 24.29 11.97 -7.95
C ALA A 44 25.23 12.65 -8.95
N GLN A 45 24.73 12.97 -10.15
CA GLN A 45 25.53 13.53 -11.25
C GLN A 45 25.66 15.06 -11.20
N GLY A 46 24.71 15.74 -10.56
CA GLY A 46 24.62 17.18 -10.72
C GLY A 46 24.18 17.98 -9.50
N TYR A 47 24.33 17.48 -8.28
CA TYR A 47 23.92 18.20 -7.07
C TYR A 47 24.62 19.55 -6.88
N GLN A 48 25.76 19.78 -7.53
CA GLN A 48 26.49 21.06 -7.51
C GLN A 48 25.88 22.10 -8.43
N HIS A 49 25.11 21.69 -9.45
CA HIS A 49 24.43 22.58 -10.36
C HIS A 49 23.02 22.89 -9.86
N TYR A 50 22.70 24.15 -9.68
CA TYR A 50 21.43 24.60 -9.12
C TYR A 50 20.20 24.02 -9.85
N VAL A 51 20.21 23.97 -11.18
CA VAL A 51 19.11 23.42 -11.99
C VAL A 51 18.94 21.93 -11.72
N ASN A 52 20.03 21.14 -11.73
CA ASN A 52 19.97 19.70 -11.49
C ASN A 52 19.51 19.41 -10.05
N LEU A 53 19.96 20.23 -9.10
CA LEU A 53 19.51 20.13 -7.71
C LEU A 53 17.99 20.35 -7.60
N LEU A 54 17.46 21.42 -8.24
CA LEU A 54 16.02 21.70 -8.24
C LEU A 54 15.23 20.60 -8.91
N VAL A 55 15.65 20.14 -10.09
CA VAL A 55 14.99 19.05 -10.83
C VAL A 55 15.03 17.76 -10.02
N GLY A 56 16.20 17.38 -9.50
CA GLY A 56 16.35 16.16 -8.69
C GLY A 56 15.47 16.17 -7.45
N ILE A 57 15.48 17.27 -6.68
CA ILE A 57 14.62 17.40 -5.47
C ILE A 57 13.14 17.39 -5.85
N SER A 58 12.75 18.06 -6.95
CA SER A 58 11.35 18.06 -7.38
C SER A 58 10.87 16.65 -7.76
N LEU A 59 11.65 15.92 -8.55
CA LEU A 59 11.35 14.52 -8.89
C LEU A 59 11.31 13.63 -7.66
N PHE A 60 12.22 13.84 -6.70
CA PHE A 60 12.25 13.12 -5.44
C PHE A 60 10.93 13.29 -4.68
N PHE A 61 10.46 14.54 -4.49
CA PHE A 61 9.23 14.79 -3.76
C PHE A 61 7.99 14.27 -4.49
N ILE A 62 7.96 14.29 -5.83
CA ILE A 62 6.88 13.66 -6.60
C ILE A 62 6.86 12.14 -6.34
N ALA A 63 8.01 11.48 -6.47
CA ALA A 63 8.13 10.04 -6.23
C ALA A 63 7.80 9.67 -4.78
N PHE A 64 8.32 10.42 -3.83
CA PHE A 64 8.11 10.20 -2.40
C PHE A 64 6.64 10.33 -2.01
N ASN A 65 5.97 11.43 -2.37
CA ASN A 65 4.55 11.62 -2.09
C ASN A 65 3.67 10.54 -2.76
N LEU A 66 4.03 10.13 -3.98
CA LEU A 66 3.34 9.06 -4.68
C LEU A 66 3.46 7.74 -3.93
N LEU A 67 4.67 7.35 -3.53
CA LEU A 67 4.92 6.10 -2.80
C LEU A 67 4.31 6.14 -1.39
N GLU A 68 4.40 7.26 -0.69
CA GLU A 68 3.81 7.48 0.63
C GLU A 68 2.29 7.28 0.61
N ALA A 69 1.61 7.73 -0.45
CA ALA A 69 0.18 7.52 -0.60
C ALA A 69 -0.18 6.09 -1.05
N LEU A 70 0.64 5.47 -1.91
CA LEU A 70 0.34 4.15 -2.48
C LEU A 70 0.62 3.00 -1.50
N LEU A 71 1.66 3.09 -0.67
CA LEU A 71 2.06 2.00 0.23
C LEU A 71 0.97 1.63 1.24
N PRO A 72 0.35 2.57 1.98
CA PRO A 72 -0.76 2.25 2.88
C PRO A 72 -1.99 1.71 2.12
N SER A 73 -2.30 2.28 0.95
CA SER A 73 -3.40 1.78 0.11
C SER A 73 -3.15 0.35 -0.35
N LEU A 74 -1.93 0.05 -0.80
CA LEU A 74 -1.53 -1.30 -1.21
C LEU A 74 -1.63 -2.28 -0.03
N LEU A 75 -1.08 -1.91 1.13
CA LEU A 75 -1.12 -2.74 2.33
C LEU A 75 -2.55 -3.03 2.77
N SER A 76 -3.43 -2.02 2.77
CA SER A 76 -4.85 -2.19 3.12
C SER A 76 -5.57 -3.19 2.20
N LYS A 77 -5.13 -3.34 0.94
CA LYS A 77 -5.71 -4.27 -0.03
C LYS A 77 -5.22 -5.70 0.16
N ILE A 78 -3.95 -5.88 0.54
CA ILE A 78 -3.36 -7.22 0.73
C ILE A 78 -3.51 -7.75 2.16
N ALA A 79 -3.70 -6.87 3.16
CA ALA A 79 -3.87 -7.27 4.54
C ALA A 79 -5.13 -8.14 4.71
N PRO A 80 -5.10 -9.21 5.55
CA PRO A 80 -6.26 -10.04 5.83
C PRO A 80 -7.43 -9.24 6.38
N ALA A 81 -8.67 -9.68 6.08
CA ALA A 81 -9.87 -9.12 6.68
C ALA A 81 -9.80 -9.27 8.21
N GLY A 82 -10.15 -8.24 8.96
CA GLY A 82 -10.06 -8.24 10.43
C GLY A 82 -8.69 -7.85 11.02
N ASN A 83 -7.57 -8.02 10.27
CA ASN A 83 -6.21 -7.73 10.78
C ASN A 83 -5.57 -6.46 10.15
N LYS A 84 -6.37 -5.60 9.52
CA LYS A 84 -5.86 -4.38 8.85
C LYS A 84 -5.16 -3.43 9.82
N ALA A 85 -5.69 -3.26 11.03
CA ALA A 85 -5.10 -2.38 12.04
C ALA A 85 -3.71 -2.87 12.44
N THR A 86 -3.56 -4.17 12.69
CA THR A 86 -2.28 -4.80 13.02
C THR A 86 -1.26 -4.65 11.87
N ALA A 87 -1.68 -4.90 10.63
CA ALA A 87 -0.84 -4.72 9.45
C ALA A 87 -0.36 -3.27 9.31
N MET A 88 -1.24 -2.29 9.53
CA MET A 88 -0.88 -0.87 9.50
C MET A 88 0.06 -0.49 10.63
N GLY A 89 -0.11 -1.07 11.83
CA GLY A 89 0.80 -0.88 12.96
C GLY A 89 2.22 -1.39 12.65
N ILE A 90 2.33 -2.59 12.09
CA ILE A 90 3.62 -3.17 11.66
C ILE A 90 4.27 -2.30 10.56
N TYR A 91 3.48 -1.84 9.59
CA TYR A 91 3.96 -0.94 8.54
C TYR A 91 4.53 0.35 9.11
N SER A 92 3.78 1.03 9.98
CA SER A 92 4.24 2.30 10.60
C SER A 92 5.48 2.10 11.45
N SER A 93 5.55 1.01 12.22
CA SER A 93 6.76 0.66 13.00
C SER A 93 7.96 0.43 12.10
N GLY A 94 7.78 -0.28 10.98
CA GLY A 94 8.82 -0.51 9.98
C GLY A 94 9.28 0.80 9.31
N GLN A 95 8.34 1.70 9.01
CA GLN A 95 8.63 3.02 8.43
C GLN A 95 9.49 3.88 9.37
N PHE A 96 9.12 3.99 10.65
CA PHE A 96 9.90 4.74 11.64
C PHE A 96 11.26 4.10 11.91
N PHE A 97 11.31 2.76 11.98
CA PHE A 97 12.58 2.04 12.12
C PHE A 97 13.49 2.27 10.92
N GLY A 98 12.94 2.23 9.71
CA GLY A 98 13.66 2.54 8.47
C GLY A 98 14.19 3.98 8.44
N ALA A 99 13.39 4.95 8.88
CA ALA A 99 13.81 6.35 8.99
C ALA A 99 14.96 6.52 10.01
N PHE A 100 14.87 5.85 11.15
CA PHE A 100 15.94 5.84 12.16
C PHE A 100 17.24 5.24 11.59
N CYS A 101 17.17 4.04 11.03
CA CYS A 101 18.33 3.39 10.42
C CYS A 101 18.94 4.23 9.28
N GLY A 102 18.07 4.81 8.43
CA GLY A 102 18.49 5.70 7.34
C GLY A 102 19.22 6.94 7.85
N GLY A 103 18.74 7.56 8.93
CA GLY A 103 19.40 8.69 9.56
C GLY A 103 20.77 8.35 10.13
N VAL A 104 20.87 7.25 10.89
CA VAL A 104 22.14 6.79 11.48
C VAL A 104 23.14 6.41 10.38
N LEU A 105 22.74 5.56 9.44
CA LEU A 105 23.62 5.13 8.35
C LEU A 105 24.01 6.31 7.45
N GLY A 106 23.07 7.22 7.14
CA GLY A 106 23.35 8.42 6.37
C GLY A 106 24.37 9.31 7.05
N GLY A 107 24.26 9.51 8.38
CA GLY A 107 25.25 10.24 9.15
C GLY A 107 26.65 9.62 9.09
N VAL A 108 26.76 8.29 9.30
CA VAL A 108 28.02 7.55 9.20
C VAL A 108 28.61 7.63 7.78
N LEU A 109 27.79 7.41 6.76
CA LEU A 109 28.25 7.48 5.37
C LEU A 109 28.75 8.89 4.99
N PHE A 110 28.09 9.94 5.50
CA PHE A 110 28.48 11.31 5.23
C PHE A 110 29.86 11.67 5.82
N THR A 111 30.31 10.99 6.87
CA THR A 111 31.66 11.20 7.44
C THR A 111 32.78 10.53 6.63
N HIS A 112 32.46 9.48 5.85
CA HIS A 112 33.44 8.68 5.14
C HIS A 112 33.40 8.81 3.62
N TYR A 113 32.28 9.26 3.05
CA TYR A 113 32.07 9.31 1.61
C TYR A 113 31.58 10.69 1.15
N THR A 114 31.84 10.99 -0.12
CA THR A 114 31.30 12.21 -0.74
C THR A 114 29.80 12.05 -1.01
N ILE A 115 29.09 13.19 -1.05
CA ILE A 115 27.63 13.22 -1.29
C ILE A 115 27.26 12.48 -2.59
N GLY A 116 28.06 12.61 -3.66
CA GLY A 116 27.82 11.92 -4.91
C GLY A 116 27.86 10.39 -4.77
N VAL A 117 28.79 9.84 -3.99
CA VAL A 117 28.88 8.40 -3.70
C VAL A 117 27.67 7.93 -2.92
N ILE A 118 27.20 8.74 -1.95
CA ILE A 118 26.00 8.40 -1.16
C ILE A 118 24.77 8.31 -2.06
N TYR A 119 24.60 9.29 -2.97
CA TYR A 119 23.49 9.24 -3.94
C TYR A 119 23.57 8.01 -4.85
N MET A 120 24.77 7.61 -5.32
CA MET A 120 24.95 6.42 -6.13
C MET A 120 24.62 5.13 -5.36
N MET A 121 24.97 5.05 -4.07
CA MET A 121 24.52 3.93 -3.21
C MET A 121 23.01 3.88 -3.08
N LEU A 122 22.36 5.04 -2.89
CA LEU A 122 20.90 5.12 -2.83
C LEU A 122 20.23 4.73 -4.15
N VAL A 123 20.83 5.07 -5.31
CA VAL A 123 20.38 4.57 -6.62
C VAL A 123 20.43 3.05 -6.65
N GLY A 124 21.54 2.44 -6.19
CA GLY A 124 21.68 0.99 -6.10
C GLY A 124 20.57 0.35 -5.27
N PHE A 125 20.28 0.90 -4.09
CA PHE A 125 19.17 0.43 -3.24
C PHE A 125 17.80 0.61 -3.91
N ALA A 126 17.56 1.74 -4.58
CA ALA A 126 16.30 1.97 -5.28
C ALA A 126 16.12 1.00 -6.46
N LEU A 127 17.18 0.68 -7.21
CA LEU A 127 17.13 -0.32 -8.28
C LEU A 127 16.91 -1.73 -7.74
N LEU A 128 17.55 -2.10 -6.63
CA LEU A 128 17.31 -3.38 -5.96
C LEU A 128 15.84 -3.47 -5.50
N TRP A 129 15.31 -2.40 -4.90
CA TRP A 129 13.91 -2.33 -4.52
C TRP A 129 12.99 -2.45 -5.73
N LEU A 130 13.30 -1.78 -6.85
CA LEU A 130 12.54 -1.87 -8.09
C LEU A 130 12.50 -3.31 -8.63
N LEU A 131 13.64 -4.02 -8.62
CA LEU A 131 13.72 -5.42 -9.02
C LEU A 131 12.87 -6.31 -8.13
N LEU A 132 12.96 -6.16 -6.82
CA LEU A 132 12.13 -6.91 -5.87
C LEU A 132 10.65 -6.59 -6.05
N ALA A 133 10.29 -5.32 -6.21
CA ALA A 133 8.92 -4.90 -6.43
C ALA A 133 8.33 -5.41 -7.76
N ALA A 134 9.16 -5.57 -8.79
CA ALA A 134 8.73 -6.13 -10.08
C ALA A 134 8.26 -7.59 -9.97
N THR A 135 8.82 -8.38 -9.03
CA THR A 135 8.40 -9.77 -8.77
C THR A 135 7.05 -9.86 -8.04
N MET A 136 6.59 -8.76 -7.44
CA MET A 136 5.33 -8.72 -6.70
C MET A 136 4.15 -9.09 -7.62
N GLN A 137 3.23 -9.93 -7.14
CA GLN A 137 1.97 -10.18 -7.83
C GLN A 137 1.06 -8.94 -7.77
N SER A 138 0.26 -8.73 -8.82
CA SER A 138 -0.70 -7.63 -8.83
C SER A 138 -1.75 -7.85 -7.74
N PRO A 139 -1.98 -6.88 -6.83
CA PRO A 139 -2.99 -7.01 -5.79
C PRO A 139 -4.37 -7.16 -6.41
N ARG A 140 -5.17 -8.06 -5.85
CA ARG A 140 -6.59 -8.18 -6.21
C ARG A 140 -7.34 -7.01 -5.60
N PHE A 141 -8.23 -6.40 -6.37
CA PHE A 141 -9.07 -5.28 -5.92
C PHE A 141 -10.31 -5.81 -5.20
N LEU A 142 -10.10 -6.34 -4.00
CA LEU A 142 -11.16 -6.84 -3.16
C LEU A 142 -11.79 -5.69 -2.36
N HIS A 143 -13.11 -5.69 -2.26
CA HIS A 143 -13.84 -4.78 -1.42
C HIS A 143 -14.07 -5.42 -0.06
N SER A 144 -13.75 -4.70 1.01
CA SER A 144 -14.04 -5.20 2.36
C SER A 144 -15.42 -4.72 2.76
N MET A 145 -16.28 -5.67 3.10
CA MET A 145 -17.59 -5.42 3.68
C MET A 145 -17.60 -5.93 5.12
N MET A 146 -18.33 -5.26 5.98
CA MET A 146 -18.58 -5.68 7.36
C MET A 146 -20.10 -5.85 7.52
N LEU A 147 -20.47 -7.04 7.99
CA LEU A 147 -21.86 -7.38 8.30
C LEU A 147 -21.98 -7.59 9.81
N THR A 148 -23.08 -7.12 10.37
CA THR A 148 -23.40 -7.34 11.77
C THR A 148 -24.46 -8.43 11.88
N ILE A 149 -24.17 -9.45 12.69
CA ILE A 149 -25.10 -10.54 13.03
C ILE A 149 -25.26 -10.63 14.54
N PRO A 150 -26.29 -11.27 15.06
CA PRO A 150 -26.34 -11.60 16.47
C PRO A 150 -25.15 -12.44 16.89
N PRO A 151 -24.61 -12.27 18.13
CA PRO A 151 -23.56 -13.14 18.65
C PRO A 151 -23.98 -14.59 18.54
N CYS A 152 -23.11 -15.43 18.03
CA CYS A 152 -23.40 -16.85 17.77
C CYS A 152 -22.34 -17.78 18.35
N HIS A 153 -22.68 -19.06 18.50
CA HIS A 153 -21.75 -20.09 18.94
C HIS A 153 -20.69 -20.39 17.86
N ALA A 154 -19.50 -20.85 18.28
CA ALA A 154 -18.39 -21.15 17.38
C ALA A 154 -18.76 -22.16 16.27
N SER A 155 -19.64 -23.11 16.53
CA SER A 155 -20.14 -24.08 15.57
C SER A 155 -20.91 -23.40 14.42
N VAL A 156 -21.77 -22.44 14.75
CA VAL A 156 -22.55 -21.65 13.79
C VAL A 156 -21.62 -20.74 12.99
N ALA A 157 -20.63 -20.14 13.64
CA ALA A 157 -19.63 -19.31 12.96
C ALA A 157 -18.84 -20.09 11.89
N THR A 158 -18.46 -21.34 12.19
CA THR A 158 -17.75 -22.20 11.23
C THR A 158 -18.63 -22.53 10.01
N GLN A 159 -19.91 -22.80 10.24
CA GLN A 159 -20.85 -23.09 9.17
C GLN A 159 -21.11 -21.85 8.30
N LEU A 160 -21.23 -20.66 8.93
CA LEU A 160 -21.34 -19.38 8.24
C LEU A 160 -20.12 -19.09 7.34
N VAL A 161 -18.90 -19.39 7.83
CA VAL A 161 -17.68 -19.23 7.02
C VAL A 161 -17.77 -20.12 5.77
N HIS A 162 -18.14 -21.38 5.93
CA HIS A 162 -18.24 -22.34 4.82
C HIS A 162 -19.30 -21.91 3.79
N ASP A 163 -20.47 -21.52 4.26
CA ASP A 163 -21.57 -21.11 3.39
C ASP A 163 -21.27 -19.80 2.63
N LEU A 164 -20.67 -18.83 3.31
CA LEU A 164 -20.27 -17.56 2.70
C LEU A 164 -19.10 -17.73 1.71
N GLN A 165 -18.15 -18.62 1.98
CA GLN A 165 -17.07 -18.93 1.04
C GLN A 165 -17.57 -19.62 -0.23
N GLY A 166 -18.73 -20.29 -0.18
CA GLY A 166 -19.38 -20.87 -1.35
C GLY A 166 -20.03 -19.89 -2.30
N LEU A 167 -20.18 -18.62 -1.89
CA LEU A 167 -20.80 -17.59 -2.73
C LEU A 167 -19.83 -17.08 -3.79
N ALA A 168 -20.34 -16.86 -5.00
CA ALA A 168 -19.52 -16.35 -6.10
C ALA A 168 -18.98 -14.95 -5.78
N GLY A 169 -17.65 -14.77 -5.94
CA GLY A 169 -17.01 -13.47 -5.71
C GLY A 169 -16.58 -13.23 -4.26
N VAL A 170 -16.82 -14.15 -3.32
CA VAL A 170 -16.29 -14.07 -1.95
C VAL A 170 -14.92 -14.75 -1.91
N GLU A 171 -13.89 -14.00 -1.56
CA GLU A 171 -12.48 -14.50 -1.51
C GLU A 171 -12.02 -14.77 -0.07
N GLU A 172 -12.50 -14.01 0.89
CA GLU A 172 -12.10 -14.16 2.30
C GLU A 172 -13.27 -13.85 3.22
N VAL A 173 -13.47 -14.70 4.22
CA VAL A 173 -14.49 -14.56 5.25
C VAL A 173 -13.84 -14.72 6.62
N VAL A 174 -14.07 -13.76 7.50
CA VAL A 174 -13.67 -13.84 8.92
C VAL A 174 -14.89 -13.55 9.77
N VAL A 175 -15.30 -14.51 10.60
CA VAL A 175 -16.43 -14.37 11.52
C VAL A 175 -15.89 -14.22 12.95
N LEU A 176 -16.23 -13.11 13.57
CA LEU A 176 -15.99 -12.86 15.01
C LEU A 176 -17.28 -13.19 15.77
N ALA A 177 -17.40 -14.43 16.19
CA ALA A 177 -18.63 -14.98 16.78
C ALA A 177 -19.06 -14.23 18.05
N THR A 178 -18.11 -13.82 18.88
CA THR A 178 -18.35 -13.09 20.14
C THR A 178 -18.84 -11.67 19.92
N ASP A 179 -18.34 -11.02 18.86
CA ASP A 179 -18.64 -9.62 18.57
C ASP A 179 -19.81 -9.46 17.59
N GLY A 180 -20.31 -10.59 17.05
CA GLY A 180 -21.38 -10.59 16.05
C GLY A 180 -20.98 -9.88 14.74
N LEU A 181 -19.71 -9.96 14.35
CA LEU A 181 -19.18 -9.29 13.15
C LEU A 181 -18.65 -10.29 12.14
N ILE A 182 -19.01 -10.08 10.89
CA ILE A 182 -18.47 -10.80 9.74
C ILE A 182 -17.71 -9.83 8.85
N TYR A 183 -16.44 -10.10 8.62
CA TYR A 183 -15.62 -9.40 7.64
C TYR A 183 -15.54 -10.22 6.36
N LEU A 184 -15.93 -9.62 5.25
CA LEU A 184 -15.91 -10.22 3.92
C LEU A 184 -14.96 -9.44 3.02
N LYS A 185 -14.18 -10.15 2.22
CA LYS A 185 -13.52 -9.58 1.04
C LYS A 185 -14.14 -10.15 -0.21
N VAL A 186 -14.70 -9.27 -1.02
CA VAL A 186 -15.45 -9.62 -2.21
C VAL A 186 -14.89 -8.94 -3.46
N ASP A 187 -14.90 -9.64 -4.58
CA ASP A 187 -14.62 -9.01 -5.88
C ASP A 187 -15.91 -8.41 -6.43
N LYS A 188 -15.98 -7.07 -6.49
CA LYS A 188 -17.15 -6.33 -6.99
C LYS A 188 -17.62 -6.71 -8.41
N LEU A 189 -16.76 -7.36 -9.20
CA LEU A 189 -17.13 -7.74 -10.57
C LEU A 189 -17.94 -9.03 -10.63
N SER A 190 -17.74 -9.93 -9.69
CA SER A 190 -18.37 -11.25 -9.63
C SER A 190 -19.37 -11.39 -8.48
N PHE A 191 -19.45 -10.39 -7.63
CA PHE A 191 -20.22 -10.43 -6.39
C PHE A 191 -21.58 -9.72 -6.54
N ASP A 192 -22.66 -10.41 -6.15
CA ASP A 192 -24.04 -9.86 -6.12
C ASP A 192 -24.46 -9.58 -4.67
N GLU A 193 -24.61 -8.28 -4.33
CA GLU A 193 -25.01 -7.84 -2.99
C GLU A 193 -26.37 -8.41 -2.54
N LYS A 194 -27.27 -8.71 -3.47
CA LYS A 194 -28.60 -9.28 -3.16
C LYS A 194 -28.51 -10.69 -2.55
N GLN A 195 -27.45 -11.42 -2.84
CA GLN A 195 -27.23 -12.74 -2.27
C GLN A 195 -26.93 -12.66 -0.78
N ILE A 196 -26.21 -11.63 -0.32
CA ILE A 196 -25.94 -11.42 1.10
C ILE A 196 -27.21 -11.04 1.86
N ASP A 197 -28.02 -10.12 1.34
CA ASP A 197 -29.24 -9.69 2.03
C ASP A 197 -30.19 -10.88 2.26
N SER A 198 -30.28 -11.77 1.30
CA SER A 198 -31.05 -13.01 1.41
C SER A 198 -30.43 -14.02 2.37
N PHE A 199 -29.10 -13.99 2.54
CA PHE A 199 -28.37 -14.87 3.47
C PHE A 199 -28.49 -14.37 4.90
N VAL A 200 -28.23 -13.07 5.11
CA VAL A 200 -28.33 -12.44 6.44
C VAL A 200 -29.76 -12.54 6.98
N SER A 201 -30.77 -12.31 6.15
CA SER A 201 -32.16 -12.44 6.57
C SER A 201 -32.53 -13.86 7.01
N ARG A 202 -31.95 -14.89 6.41
CA ARG A 202 -32.11 -16.29 6.84
C ARG A 202 -31.42 -16.60 8.17
N VAL A 203 -30.24 -16.04 8.39
CA VAL A 203 -29.44 -16.26 9.61
C VAL A 203 -30.03 -15.51 10.80
N VAL A 204 -30.60 -14.32 10.59
CA VAL A 204 -31.26 -13.52 11.63
C VAL A 204 -32.64 -14.08 11.99
N ALA A 205 -33.27 -14.82 11.06
CA ALA A 205 -34.60 -15.42 11.28
C ALA A 205 -34.55 -16.84 11.89
N ALA A 206 -33.38 -17.46 11.97
CA ALA A 206 -33.14 -18.79 12.55
C ALA A 206 -32.60 -18.71 13.98
#